data_6ed409066cf99b93988e7cbb17af622e
#
_entry.id   6ed409066cf99b93988e7cbb17af622e
#
_cell.length_a   1.000
_cell.length_b   1.000
_cell.length_c   1.000
_cell.angle_alpha   90.00
_cell.angle_beta   90.00
_cell.angle_gamma   90.00
#
_symmetry.space_group_name_H-M   'P 1'
#
loop_
_entity.id
_entity.type
_entity.pdbx_description
1 polymer ?
#
loop_
_entity_poly.entity_id
_entity_poly.type
_entity_poly.pdbx_seq_one_letter_code
_entity_poly.pdbx_strand_id
1 'polypeptide(L)'
;MRTLFSKITFAFLLSFATQSVFAGVLTNQDVIKLLDAKMPEDVILQAIVSGQTKFDTSPTALIKLREKGATATILKAMLNPAEFGKANQTASKEKAGAGAKAIANESSNPEEVAIVVNGTEANMQYIIPQVRTASRAFGFGGVATYASLNGSTAQRRIASNTPEFIVSVPKNAQAPNYLTLANFVIRDNGSREVLIGGGFLSYSTGIHKDRVIPVRTEALANQTKARDGFILYKVTPEKELAKGEYALVLYTGELRVAGFFSQAANSYFDFGVD
;
A
#
# COMPACT_ATOMS: atom_id res chain seq x y z
N MET A 1 -29.47 64.16 30.94
CA MET A 1 -29.15 62.92 31.63
C MET A 1 -28.25 62.08 30.72
N ARG A 2 -26.97 62.01 31.06
CA ARG A 2 -25.94 61.30 30.31
C ARG A 2 -25.74 59.93 30.96
N THR A 3 -25.98 58.84 30.24
CA THR A 3 -25.65 57.50 30.66
C THR A 3 -24.40 57.03 29.94
N LEU A 4 -23.33 56.84 30.73
CA LEU A 4 -22.05 56.26 30.33
C LEU A 4 -22.23 54.76 30.06
N PHE A 5 -21.92 54.30 28.85
CA PHE A 5 -21.69 52.86 28.56
C PHE A 5 -20.22 52.55 28.71
N SER A 6 -19.90 51.79 29.77
CA SER A 6 -18.58 51.22 30.03
C SER A 6 -18.32 50.06 29.07
N LYS A 7 -17.29 50.19 28.23
CA LYS A 7 -16.78 49.14 27.37
C LYS A 7 -15.87 48.21 28.19
N ILE A 8 -16.34 47.03 28.55
CA ILE A 8 -15.49 45.97 29.11
C ILE A 8 -14.91 45.17 27.93
N THR A 9 -13.61 45.43 27.68
CA THR A 9 -12.80 44.63 26.73
C THR A 9 -12.34 43.37 27.43
N PHE A 10 -12.92 42.23 27.09
CA PHE A 10 -12.54 40.91 27.59
C PHE A 10 -11.37 40.40 26.70
N ALA A 11 -10.15 40.60 27.18
CA ALA A 11 -8.96 40.05 26.56
C ALA A 11 -8.87 38.54 26.90
N PHE A 12 -9.25 37.70 25.94
CA PHE A 12 -9.07 36.24 26.04
C PHE A 12 -7.62 35.91 25.69
N LEU A 13 -6.80 35.74 26.72
CA LEU A 13 -5.43 35.27 26.58
C LEU A 13 -5.46 33.78 26.24
N LEU A 14 -5.27 33.46 24.96
CA LEU A 14 -5.12 32.09 24.48
C LEU A 14 -3.74 31.60 24.85
N SER A 15 -3.58 30.98 26.02
CA SER A 15 -2.39 30.24 26.40
C SER A 15 -2.24 29.02 25.52
N PHE A 16 -1.42 29.10 24.48
CA PHE A 16 -0.91 27.93 23.77
C PHE A 16 0.02 27.17 24.71
N ALA A 17 -0.51 26.17 25.40
CA ALA A 17 0.31 25.16 26.05
C ALA A 17 1.00 24.36 24.94
N THR A 18 2.27 24.67 24.68
CA THR A 18 3.15 23.80 23.90
C THR A 18 3.32 22.51 24.69
N GLN A 19 2.53 21.49 24.32
CA GLN A 19 2.78 20.13 24.79
C GLN A 19 4.08 19.69 24.12
N SER A 20 5.16 19.71 24.87
CA SER A 20 6.40 19.03 24.54
C SER A 20 6.06 17.55 24.47
N VAL A 21 5.97 17.01 23.25
CA VAL A 21 5.95 15.58 23.03
C VAL A 21 7.31 15.09 23.51
N PHE A 22 7.38 14.59 24.72
CA PHE A 22 8.52 13.81 25.20
C PHE A 22 8.56 12.54 24.34
N ALA A 23 9.35 12.56 23.30
CA ALA A 23 9.77 11.35 22.60
C ALA A 23 10.68 10.61 23.59
N GLY A 24 10.09 9.70 24.39
CA GLY A 24 10.83 8.86 25.30
C GLY A 24 11.85 8.02 24.51
N VAL A 25 13.02 7.78 25.10
CA VAL A 25 14.05 6.90 24.54
C VAL A 25 13.49 5.46 24.53
N LEU A 26 13.39 4.84 23.38
CA LEU A 26 12.88 3.47 23.23
C LEU A 26 13.86 2.46 23.83
N THR A 27 13.36 1.60 24.73
CA THR A 27 14.15 0.60 25.46
C THR A 27 13.69 -0.83 25.12
N ASN A 28 14.45 -1.85 25.53
CA ASN A 28 14.02 -3.26 25.40
C ASN A 28 12.64 -3.51 26.03
N GLN A 29 12.34 -2.85 27.16
CA GLN A 29 11.06 -3.00 27.84
C GLN A 29 9.90 -2.47 27.00
N ASP A 30 10.12 -1.41 26.23
CA ASP A 30 9.09 -0.86 25.36
C ASP A 30 8.87 -1.75 24.14
N VAL A 31 9.93 -2.35 23.60
CA VAL A 31 9.80 -3.37 22.55
C VAL A 31 9.02 -4.59 23.06
N ILE A 32 9.28 -5.05 24.28
CA ILE A 32 8.50 -6.15 24.92
C ILE A 32 7.03 -5.75 25.05
N LYS A 33 6.70 -4.54 25.49
CA LYS A 33 5.32 -4.06 25.56
C LYS A 33 4.63 -4.05 24.19
N LEU A 34 5.34 -3.64 23.16
CA LEU A 34 4.82 -3.65 21.78
C LEU A 34 4.56 -5.10 21.30
N LEU A 35 5.45 -6.04 21.63
CA LEU A 35 5.28 -7.46 21.33
C LEU A 35 4.10 -8.08 22.13
N ASP A 36 4.02 -7.81 23.42
CA ASP A 36 2.92 -8.27 24.28
C ASP A 36 1.56 -7.69 23.83
N ALA A 37 1.57 -6.45 23.31
CA ALA A 37 0.40 -5.81 22.68
C ALA A 37 0.11 -6.33 21.27
N LYS A 38 0.89 -7.31 20.77
CA LYS A 38 0.78 -7.87 19.41
C LYS A 38 0.82 -6.81 18.31
N MET A 39 1.65 -5.79 18.50
CA MET A 39 1.86 -4.79 17.48
C MET A 39 2.52 -5.41 16.23
N PRO A 40 2.12 -5.00 15.02
CA PRO A 40 2.73 -5.46 13.78
C PRO A 40 4.24 -5.21 13.76
N GLU A 41 4.99 -6.13 13.15
CA GLU A 41 6.45 -6.07 13.10
C GLU A 41 6.97 -4.78 12.46
N ASP A 42 6.34 -4.32 11.40
CA ASP A 42 6.69 -3.09 10.69
C ASP A 42 6.53 -1.84 11.57
N VAL A 43 5.53 -1.81 12.45
CA VAL A 43 5.34 -0.71 13.43
C VAL A 43 6.45 -0.73 14.48
N ILE A 44 6.82 -1.92 14.96
CA ILE A 44 7.94 -2.07 15.90
C ILE A 44 9.25 -1.64 15.25
N LEU A 45 9.50 -2.07 14.01
CA LEU A 45 10.68 -1.68 13.22
C LEU A 45 10.70 -0.17 12.98
N GLN A 46 9.58 0.44 12.63
CA GLN A 46 9.46 1.88 12.43
C GLN A 46 9.77 2.64 13.73
N ALA A 47 9.26 2.19 14.88
CA ALA A 47 9.56 2.78 16.18
C ALA A 47 11.05 2.70 16.51
N ILE A 48 11.70 1.57 16.22
CA ILE A 48 13.13 1.36 16.42
C ILE A 48 13.97 2.31 15.54
N VAL A 49 13.58 2.51 14.28
CA VAL A 49 14.36 3.31 13.31
C VAL A 49 14.14 4.81 13.46
N SER A 50 12.91 5.24 13.82
CA SER A 50 12.55 6.67 13.88
C SER A 50 12.74 7.29 15.26
N GLY A 51 12.84 6.48 16.32
CA GLY A 51 12.97 6.95 17.71
C GLY A 51 14.43 7.11 18.18
N GLN A 52 14.62 7.84 19.28
CA GLN A 52 15.85 7.72 20.03
C GLN A 52 15.82 6.37 20.78
N THR A 53 16.87 5.58 20.63
CA THR A 53 16.92 4.20 21.15
C THR A 53 18.07 4.02 22.15
N LYS A 54 17.81 3.24 23.19
CA LYS A 54 18.83 2.78 24.14
C LYS A 54 18.56 1.31 24.46
N PHE A 55 19.06 0.44 23.58
CA PHE A 55 18.86 -0.99 23.74
C PHE A 55 20.02 -1.66 24.47
N ASP A 56 19.65 -2.61 25.35
CA ASP A 56 20.58 -3.62 25.87
C ASP A 56 20.66 -4.75 24.82
N THR A 57 21.80 -4.86 24.18
CA THR A 57 22.10 -5.87 23.15
C THR A 57 22.93 -7.02 23.68
N SER A 58 23.02 -7.18 25.02
CA SER A 58 23.67 -8.35 25.63
C SER A 58 22.98 -9.66 25.22
N PRO A 59 23.72 -10.78 25.12
CA PRO A 59 23.13 -12.06 24.76
C PRO A 59 21.91 -12.46 25.58
N THR A 60 21.95 -12.20 26.89
CA THR A 60 20.85 -12.49 27.81
C THR A 60 19.60 -11.64 27.50
N ALA A 61 19.79 -10.35 27.18
CA ALA A 61 18.69 -9.47 26.80
C ALA A 61 18.05 -9.86 25.47
N LEU A 62 18.87 -10.26 24.48
CA LEU A 62 18.40 -10.74 23.17
C LEU A 62 17.64 -12.06 23.26
N ILE A 63 18.10 -13.01 24.12
CA ILE A 63 17.38 -14.26 24.38
C ILE A 63 16.01 -13.96 24.98
N LYS A 64 15.93 -13.08 25.98
CA LYS A 64 14.67 -12.67 26.60
C LYS A 64 13.70 -12.04 25.60
N LEU A 65 14.19 -11.20 24.72
CA LEU A 65 13.39 -10.61 23.64
C LEU A 65 12.86 -11.70 22.69
N ARG A 66 13.71 -12.68 22.34
CA ARG A 66 13.31 -13.81 21.50
C ARG A 66 12.21 -14.65 22.13
N GLU A 67 12.31 -14.94 23.41
CA GLU A 67 11.28 -15.64 24.20
C GLU A 67 9.96 -14.88 24.23
N LYS A 68 10.02 -13.55 24.18
CA LYS A 68 8.86 -12.65 24.10
C LYS A 68 8.30 -12.49 22.69
N GLY A 69 8.83 -13.22 21.70
CA GLY A 69 8.32 -13.23 20.34
C GLY A 69 9.00 -12.25 19.38
N ALA A 70 10.12 -11.63 19.78
CA ALA A 70 10.88 -10.79 18.83
C ALA A 70 11.42 -11.64 17.68
N THR A 71 11.18 -11.19 16.45
CA THR A 71 11.67 -11.84 15.23
C THR A 71 13.16 -11.55 15.04
N ALA A 72 13.81 -12.30 14.14
CA ALA A 72 15.19 -12.04 13.78
C ALA A 72 15.39 -10.65 13.18
N THR A 73 14.38 -10.11 12.50
CA THR A 73 14.39 -8.78 11.89
C THR A 73 14.37 -7.69 12.98
N ILE A 74 13.51 -7.83 13.99
CA ILE A 74 13.46 -6.92 15.14
C ILE A 74 14.80 -6.91 15.88
N LEU A 75 15.38 -8.08 16.16
CA LEU A 75 16.66 -8.17 16.85
C LEU A 75 17.79 -7.54 16.04
N LYS A 76 17.83 -7.73 14.71
CA LYS A 76 18.80 -7.05 13.81
C LYS A 76 18.61 -5.52 13.83
N ALA A 77 17.39 -5.04 13.78
CA ALA A 77 17.10 -3.61 13.85
C ALA A 77 17.52 -2.99 15.19
N MET A 78 17.36 -3.72 16.30
CA MET A 78 17.81 -3.28 17.63
C MET A 78 19.35 -3.25 17.76
N LEU A 79 20.06 -4.19 17.10
CA LEU A 79 21.53 -4.22 17.09
C LEU A 79 22.12 -3.01 16.35
N ASN A 80 21.49 -2.57 15.25
CA ASN A 80 22.00 -1.49 14.39
C ASN A 80 20.86 -0.63 13.83
N PRO A 81 20.16 0.18 14.66
CA PRO A 81 19.00 0.94 14.23
C PRO A 81 19.30 1.92 13.07
N ALA A 82 20.47 2.57 13.11
CA ALA A 82 20.88 3.55 12.11
C ALA A 82 21.21 2.91 10.75
N GLU A 83 21.85 1.75 10.73
CA GLU A 83 22.15 1.03 9.49
C GLU A 83 20.90 0.36 8.91
N PHE A 84 20.06 -0.18 9.78
CA PHE A 84 18.80 -0.77 9.36
C PHE A 84 17.87 0.28 8.72
N GLY A 85 17.84 1.51 9.28
CA GLY A 85 17.13 2.63 8.69
C GLY A 85 17.71 3.09 7.36
N LYS A 86 19.04 3.11 7.21
CA LYS A 86 19.72 3.45 5.96
C LYS A 86 19.52 2.37 4.89
N ALA A 87 19.65 1.09 5.25
CA ALA A 87 19.42 -0.02 4.33
C ALA A 87 18.00 -0.01 3.77
N ASN A 88 16.99 0.29 4.59
CA ASN A 88 15.62 0.46 4.13
C ASN A 88 15.41 1.74 3.29
N GLN A 89 16.13 2.81 3.58
CA GLN A 89 16.09 4.05 2.77
C GLN A 89 16.85 3.90 1.46
N THR A 90 17.94 3.12 1.43
CA THR A 90 18.72 2.83 0.22
C THR A 90 17.93 1.89 -0.70
N ALA A 91 17.27 0.87 -0.14
CA ALA A 91 16.35 0.01 -0.89
C ALA A 91 15.15 0.79 -1.46
N SER A 92 14.69 1.84 -0.76
CA SER A 92 13.65 2.74 -1.26
C SER A 92 14.16 3.78 -2.27
N LYS A 93 15.44 4.19 -2.20
CA LYS A 93 16.05 5.16 -3.13
C LYS A 93 16.63 4.51 -4.38
N GLU A 94 17.13 3.28 -4.30
CA GLU A 94 17.57 2.53 -5.49
C GLU A 94 16.38 2.16 -6.41
N LYS A 95 15.16 2.02 -5.86
CA LYS A 95 13.94 1.86 -6.68
C LYS A 95 13.46 3.14 -7.37
N ALA A 96 13.99 4.31 -7.04
CA ALA A 96 13.52 5.59 -7.59
C ALA A 96 14.45 6.21 -8.67
N GLY A 97 15.55 5.57 -9.04
CA GLY A 97 16.59 6.22 -9.82
C GLY A 97 17.23 5.43 -10.96
N ALA A 98 16.61 4.40 -11.52
CA ALA A 98 17.14 3.71 -12.69
C ALA A 98 16.34 4.03 -13.95
N GLY A 99 16.74 5.12 -14.61
CA GLY A 99 16.35 5.42 -15.98
C GLY A 99 16.87 4.35 -16.95
N ALA A 100 16.02 4.04 -17.90
CA ALA A 100 16.17 3.19 -19.06
C ALA A 100 17.62 2.87 -19.49
N LYS A 101 18.02 1.62 -19.34
CA LYS A 101 19.02 0.98 -20.20
C LYS A 101 18.54 -0.44 -20.48
N ALA A 102 18.23 -0.71 -21.73
CA ALA A 102 17.86 -2.02 -22.22
C ALA A 102 18.96 -3.02 -21.89
N ILE A 103 18.64 -4.02 -21.07
CA ILE A 103 19.44 -5.22 -20.89
C ILE A 103 18.54 -6.41 -21.18
N ALA A 104 18.89 -7.13 -22.23
CA ALA A 104 18.26 -8.39 -22.60
C ALA A 104 18.54 -9.44 -21.49
N ASN A 105 17.49 -10.20 -21.12
CA ASN A 105 17.47 -11.35 -20.22
C ASN A 105 17.31 -11.04 -18.73
N GLU A 106 16.26 -10.28 -18.34
CA GLU A 106 15.79 -10.31 -16.94
C GLU A 106 14.53 -11.19 -16.84
N SER A 107 14.58 -12.18 -15.94
CA SER A 107 13.39 -12.95 -15.57
C SER A 107 12.41 -12.02 -14.88
N SER A 108 11.12 -12.04 -15.26
CA SER A 108 10.07 -11.26 -14.60
C SER A 108 10.04 -11.51 -13.11
N ASN A 109 10.06 -10.45 -12.31
CA ASN A 109 9.87 -10.55 -10.87
C ASN A 109 8.40 -10.90 -10.54
N PRO A 110 8.14 -11.59 -9.41
CA PRO A 110 6.80 -12.08 -9.08
C PRO A 110 5.71 -11.00 -8.92
N GLU A 111 6.08 -9.75 -8.78
CA GLU A 111 5.15 -8.63 -8.68
C GLU A 111 5.26 -7.67 -9.88
N GLU A 112 5.95 -8.07 -10.94
CA GLU A 112 6.09 -7.24 -12.13
C GLU A 112 4.92 -7.46 -13.08
N VAL A 113 4.40 -6.34 -13.53
CA VAL A 113 3.42 -6.25 -14.62
C VAL A 113 4.05 -5.44 -15.74
N ALA A 114 4.07 -6.00 -16.93
CA ALA A 114 4.39 -5.25 -18.13
C ALA A 114 3.10 -4.96 -18.90
N ILE A 115 3.00 -3.76 -19.46
CA ILE A 115 1.97 -3.40 -20.43
C ILE A 115 2.57 -3.44 -21.84
N VAL A 116 1.85 -3.99 -22.79
CA VAL A 116 2.27 -4.02 -24.19
C VAL A 116 1.68 -2.80 -24.92
N VAL A 117 2.55 -1.92 -25.36
CA VAL A 117 2.18 -0.72 -26.14
C VAL A 117 2.86 -0.79 -27.50
N ASN A 118 2.08 -0.79 -28.57
CA ASN A 118 2.59 -0.90 -29.96
C ASN A 118 3.54 -2.09 -30.16
N GLY A 119 3.25 -3.23 -29.54
CA GLY A 119 4.07 -4.44 -29.62
C GLY A 119 5.33 -4.43 -28.77
N THR A 120 5.57 -3.38 -27.99
CA THR A 120 6.72 -3.28 -27.05
C THR A 120 6.25 -3.42 -25.61
N GLU A 121 6.89 -4.31 -24.85
CA GLU A 121 6.66 -4.48 -23.42
C GLU A 121 7.29 -3.29 -22.65
N ALA A 122 6.52 -2.69 -21.75
CA ALA A 122 6.98 -1.65 -20.85
C ALA A 122 6.57 -1.98 -19.42
N ASN A 123 7.53 -2.09 -18.52
CA ASN A 123 7.27 -2.40 -17.10
C ASN A 123 6.43 -1.30 -16.46
N MET A 124 5.46 -1.70 -15.67
CA MET A 124 4.63 -0.84 -14.85
C MET A 124 5.17 -0.76 -13.43
N GLN A 125 5.00 0.39 -12.82
CA GLN A 125 5.30 0.58 -11.40
C GLN A 125 4.01 0.40 -10.61
N TYR A 126 4.08 -0.32 -9.48
CA TYR A 126 2.93 -0.46 -8.61
C TYR A 126 2.81 0.69 -7.62
N ILE A 127 1.58 0.97 -7.23
CA ILE A 127 1.23 1.93 -6.18
C ILE A 127 0.56 1.18 -5.05
N ILE A 128 0.90 1.53 -3.80
CA ILE A 128 0.16 1.10 -2.63
C ILE A 128 -0.89 2.19 -2.34
N PRO A 129 -2.19 1.89 -2.43
CA PRO A 129 -3.23 2.87 -2.21
C PRO A 129 -3.32 3.28 -0.75
N GLN A 130 -3.78 4.49 -0.50
CA GLN A 130 -4.29 4.88 0.81
C GLN A 130 -5.66 4.25 1.01
N VAL A 131 -5.91 3.72 2.20
CA VAL A 131 -7.20 3.15 2.52
C VAL A 131 -8.01 4.16 3.33
N ARG A 132 -9.22 4.42 2.86
CA ARG A 132 -10.15 5.34 3.49
C ARG A 132 -11.47 4.64 3.78
N THR A 133 -11.95 4.78 5.01
CA THR A 133 -13.26 4.29 5.41
C THR A 133 -14.23 5.47 5.57
N ALA A 134 -15.44 5.33 5.06
CA ALA A 134 -16.51 6.31 5.18
C ALA A 134 -17.80 5.63 5.66
N SER A 135 -18.47 6.26 6.63
CA SER A 135 -19.82 5.86 7.01
C SER A 135 -20.84 6.45 6.03
N ARG A 136 -21.85 5.67 5.67
CA ARG A 136 -22.95 6.12 4.82
C ARG A 136 -24.14 6.55 5.69
N ALA A 137 -24.82 7.61 5.29
CA ALA A 137 -26.04 8.11 5.93
C ALA A 137 -25.93 8.21 7.47
N PHE A 138 -24.93 8.95 7.96
CA PHE A 138 -24.69 9.15 9.41
C PHE A 138 -24.55 7.84 10.22
N GLY A 139 -24.07 6.77 9.57
CA GLY A 139 -23.90 5.45 10.21
C GLY A 139 -25.05 4.46 9.95
N PHE A 140 -26.22 4.92 9.53
CA PHE A 140 -27.35 4.04 9.22
C PHE A 140 -27.24 3.33 7.86
N GLY A 141 -26.40 3.80 6.96
CA GLY A 141 -26.20 3.22 5.63
C GLY A 141 -25.02 2.24 5.56
N GLY A 142 -24.43 1.83 6.70
CA GLY A 142 -23.28 0.98 6.77
C GLY A 142 -21.96 1.69 6.52
N VAL A 143 -20.88 0.91 6.33
CA VAL A 143 -19.51 1.38 6.16
C VAL A 143 -19.04 1.06 4.75
N ALA A 144 -18.29 1.95 4.13
CA ALA A 144 -17.64 1.75 2.84
C ALA A 144 -16.15 2.01 2.96
N THR A 145 -15.33 1.10 2.44
CA THR A 145 -13.88 1.23 2.42
C THR A 145 -13.40 1.39 0.98
N TYR A 146 -12.55 2.37 0.76
CA TYR A 146 -12.03 2.75 -0.54
C TYR A 146 -10.52 2.61 -0.57
N ALA A 147 -9.99 2.11 -1.68
CA ALA A 147 -8.61 2.31 -2.07
C ALA A 147 -8.52 3.63 -2.84
N SER A 148 -7.66 4.55 -2.38
CA SER A 148 -7.50 5.89 -2.91
C SER A 148 -6.08 6.06 -3.45
N LEU A 149 -5.98 6.48 -4.71
CA LEU A 149 -4.74 6.83 -5.39
C LEU A 149 -4.66 8.36 -5.52
N ASN A 150 -3.48 8.92 -5.28
CA ASN A 150 -3.27 10.35 -5.39
C ASN A 150 -3.29 10.81 -6.87
N GLY A 151 -3.77 12.02 -7.08
CA GLY A 151 -3.90 12.62 -8.40
C GLY A 151 -5.15 12.17 -9.16
N SER A 152 -5.71 13.07 -9.97
CA SER A 152 -6.88 12.82 -10.80
C SER A 152 -6.60 11.96 -12.03
N THR A 153 -5.32 11.80 -12.40
CA THR A 153 -4.88 11.06 -13.58
C THR A 153 -3.72 10.15 -13.24
N ALA A 154 -3.65 8.98 -13.85
CA ALA A 154 -2.50 8.11 -13.80
C ALA A 154 -1.34 8.71 -14.59
N GLN A 155 -0.10 8.45 -14.13
CA GLN A 155 1.10 8.90 -14.85
C GLN A 155 1.25 8.20 -16.19
N ARG A 156 0.88 6.91 -16.26
CA ARG A 156 0.88 6.16 -17.51
C ARG A 156 -0.41 6.40 -18.25
N ARG A 157 -0.29 7.01 -19.44
CA ARG A 157 -1.41 7.20 -20.37
C ARG A 157 -1.25 6.27 -21.56
N ILE A 158 -2.36 5.71 -22.04
CA ILE A 158 -2.40 4.87 -23.23
C ILE A 158 -3.54 5.32 -24.14
N ALA A 159 -3.28 5.28 -25.44
CA ALA A 159 -4.31 5.56 -26.45
C ALA A 159 -5.12 4.30 -26.81
N SER A 160 -4.59 3.10 -26.50
CA SER A 160 -5.28 1.84 -26.77
C SER A 160 -6.40 1.61 -25.77
N ASN A 161 -7.59 1.29 -26.27
CA ASN A 161 -8.74 0.88 -25.46
C ASN A 161 -8.77 -0.63 -25.16
N THR A 162 -7.84 -1.40 -25.72
CA THR A 162 -7.65 -2.83 -25.50
C THR A 162 -6.22 -3.14 -25.09
N PRO A 163 -5.76 -2.65 -23.91
CA PRO A 163 -4.39 -2.90 -23.46
C PRO A 163 -4.13 -4.37 -23.23
N GLU A 164 -2.91 -4.82 -23.50
CA GLU A 164 -2.41 -6.13 -23.12
C GLU A 164 -1.45 -5.98 -21.95
N PHE A 165 -1.55 -6.89 -20.98
CA PHE A 165 -0.62 -6.96 -19.86
C PHE A 165 0.06 -8.31 -19.84
N ILE A 166 1.33 -8.34 -19.45
CA ILE A 166 2.06 -9.56 -19.11
C ILE A 166 2.22 -9.60 -17.60
N VAL A 167 1.70 -10.65 -16.99
CA VAL A 167 1.65 -10.81 -15.53
C VAL A 167 2.28 -12.12 -15.11
N SER A 168 3.14 -12.05 -14.11
CA SER A 168 3.75 -13.23 -13.48
C SER A 168 2.84 -13.75 -12.37
N VAL A 169 2.27 -14.94 -12.53
CA VAL A 169 1.34 -15.56 -11.59
C VAL A 169 1.99 -16.81 -10.97
N PRO A 170 1.93 -17.02 -9.65
CA PRO A 170 2.44 -18.24 -9.02
C PRO A 170 1.79 -19.49 -9.60
N LYS A 171 2.57 -20.56 -9.81
CA LYS A 171 2.07 -21.83 -10.37
C LYS A 171 0.93 -22.48 -9.56
N ASN A 172 0.88 -22.19 -8.26
CA ASN A 172 -0.13 -22.69 -7.33
C ASN A 172 -1.34 -21.72 -7.20
N ALA A 173 -1.37 -20.61 -7.94
CA ALA A 173 -2.48 -19.67 -7.97
C ALA A 173 -3.28 -19.81 -9.26
N GLN A 174 -4.59 -19.54 -9.16
CA GLN A 174 -5.46 -19.44 -10.33
C GLN A 174 -5.41 -17.99 -10.85
N ALA A 175 -4.93 -17.79 -12.07
CA ALA A 175 -4.75 -16.45 -12.64
C ALA A 175 -6.01 -15.57 -12.55
N PRO A 176 -7.25 -16.03 -12.82
CA PRO A 176 -8.46 -15.22 -12.70
C PRO A 176 -8.75 -14.75 -11.27
N ASN A 177 -8.24 -15.46 -10.25
CA ASN A 177 -8.44 -15.14 -8.84
C ASN A 177 -7.24 -14.37 -8.25
N TYR A 178 -6.11 -14.35 -8.97
CA TYR A 178 -4.88 -13.68 -8.54
C TYR A 178 -4.84 -12.21 -8.94
N LEU A 179 -5.61 -11.82 -9.94
CA LEU A 179 -5.61 -10.46 -10.47
C LEU A 179 -7.02 -9.95 -10.78
N THR A 180 -7.19 -8.65 -10.79
CA THR A 180 -8.43 -7.98 -11.18
C THR A 180 -8.12 -6.67 -11.88
N LEU A 181 -8.75 -6.41 -13.02
CA LEU A 181 -8.75 -5.09 -13.64
C LEU A 181 -9.92 -4.26 -13.07
N ALA A 182 -9.63 -3.05 -12.59
CA ALA A 182 -10.62 -2.20 -11.95
C ALA A 182 -10.69 -0.81 -12.57
N ASN A 183 -11.90 -0.25 -12.64
CA ASN A 183 -12.15 1.14 -13.01
C ASN A 183 -12.23 2.01 -11.75
N PHE A 184 -11.55 3.15 -11.78
CA PHE A 184 -11.49 4.12 -10.70
C PHE A 184 -12.38 5.33 -10.98
N VAL A 185 -12.95 5.89 -9.92
CA VAL A 185 -13.71 7.16 -9.98
C VAL A 185 -12.80 8.30 -9.57
N ILE A 186 -12.77 9.34 -10.39
CA ILE A 186 -12.13 10.60 -10.03
C ILE A 186 -13.06 11.34 -9.05
N ARG A 187 -12.48 11.81 -7.94
CA ARG A 187 -13.19 12.58 -6.91
C ARG A 187 -12.87 14.07 -7.03
N ASP A 188 -13.75 14.90 -6.49
CA ASP A 188 -13.58 16.37 -6.49
C ASP A 188 -12.33 16.84 -5.73
N ASN A 189 -11.82 16.02 -4.79
CA ASN A 189 -10.58 16.28 -4.08
C ASN A 189 -9.31 15.93 -4.89
N GLY A 190 -9.46 15.56 -6.16
CA GLY A 190 -8.36 15.20 -7.04
C GLY A 190 -7.78 13.81 -6.81
N SER A 191 -8.44 12.93 -6.05
CA SER A 191 -8.04 11.52 -5.91
C SER A 191 -8.81 10.61 -6.88
N ARG A 192 -8.27 9.42 -7.12
CA ARG A 192 -8.93 8.31 -7.82
C ARG A 192 -9.26 7.23 -6.83
N GLU A 193 -10.51 6.81 -6.77
CA GLU A 193 -10.98 5.87 -5.74
C GLU A 193 -11.71 4.67 -6.34
N VAL A 194 -11.52 3.52 -5.71
CA VAL A 194 -12.31 2.32 -5.96
C VAL A 194 -12.83 1.74 -4.64
N LEU A 195 -14.07 1.29 -4.61
CA LEU A 195 -14.67 0.63 -3.45
C LEU A 195 -14.07 -0.77 -3.30
N ILE A 196 -13.44 -1.04 -2.14
CA ILE A 196 -12.76 -2.30 -1.83
C ILE A 196 -13.38 -3.04 -0.65
N GLY A 197 -14.44 -2.53 -0.07
CA GLY A 197 -15.15 -3.20 1.01
C GLY A 197 -16.33 -2.38 1.51
N GLY A 198 -17.23 -3.03 2.17
CA GLY A 198 -18.37 -2.37 2.79
C GLY A 198 -19.51 -3.33 3.12
N GLY A 199 -20.48 -2.81 3.87
CA GLY A 199 -21.68 -3.53 4.22
C GLY A 199 -22.45 -2.82 5.34
N PHE A 200 -23.71 -3.21 5.52
CA PHE A 200 -24.58 -2.68 6.57
C PHE A 200 -24.63 -3.65 7.77
N LEU A 201 -24.99 -4.91 7.52
CA LEU A 201 -25.05 -5.97 8.53
C LEU A 201 -23.92 -6.98 8.41
N SER A 202 -23.28 -7.06 7.24
CA SER A 202 -22.11 -7.88 6.99
C SER A 202 -21.09 -7.06 6.20
N TYR A 203 -19.81 -7.24 6.49
CA TYR A 203 -18.73 -6.56 5.80
C TYR A 203 -18.11 -7.52 4.77
N SER A 204 -18.09 -7.13 3.50
CA SER A 204 -17.38 -7.83 2.44
C SER A 204 -16.12 -7.07 2.04
N THR A 205 -15.06 -7.80 1.70
CA THR A 205 -13.79 -7.26 1.21
C THR A 205 -13.58 -7.61 -0.26
N GLY A 206 -12.79 -6.82 -0.95
CA GLY A 206 -12.50 -6.97 -2.36
C GLY A 206 -13.06 -5.82 -3.19
N ILE A 207 -12.60 -5.71 -4.44
CA ILE A 207 -13.09 -4.69 -5.37
C ILE A 207 -14.56 -4.93 -5.67
N HIS A 208 -15.37 -3.89 -5.52
CA HIS A 208 -16.79 -3.99 -5.75
C HIS A 208 -17.09 -4.38 -7.21
N LYS A 209 -18.02 -5.33 -7.41
CA LYS A 209 -18.34 -5.92 -8.71
C LYS A 209 -18.62 -4.91 -9.83
N ASP A 210 -19.22 -3.76 -9.50
CA ASP A 210 -19.54 -2.70 -10.47
C ASP A 210 -18.29 -1.94 -10.97
N ARG A 211 -17.14 -2.21 -10.37
CA ARG A 211 -15.84 -1.63 -10.71
C ARG A 211 -14.88 -2.63 -11.33
N VAL A 212 -15.23 -3.91 -11.31
CA VAL A 212 -14.45 -4.97 -11.93
C VAL A 212 -14.70 -4.96 -13.44
N ILE A 213 -13.61 -4.95 -14.20
CA ILE A 213 -13.61 -5.12 -15.65
C ILE A 213 -13.25 -6.58 -15.93
N PRO A 214 -14.12 -7.34 -16.62
CA PRO A 214 -13.81 -8.71 -17.01
C PRO A 214 -12.57 -8.77 -17.90
N VAL A 215 -11.68 -9.71 -17.61
CA VAL A 215 -10.44 -9.92 -18.36
C VAL A 215 -10.32 -11.38 -18.79
N ARG A 216 -9.69 -11.59 -19.94
CA ARG A 216 -9.22 -12.88 -20.39
C ARG A 216 -7.79 -13.07 -19.96
N THR A 217 -7.47 -14.25 -19.41
CA THR A 217 -6.11 -14.63 -18.99
C THR A 217 -5.67 -15.84 -19.81
N GLU A 218 -4.58 -15.71 -20.54
CA GLU A 218 -4.01 -16.78 -21.38
C GLU A 218 -2.56 -16.99 -21.03
N ALA A 219 -2.15 -18.23 -20.70
CA ALA A 219 -0.74 -18.51 -20.46
C ALA A 219 0.06 -18.26 -21.74
N LEU A 220 1.19 -17.54 -21.63
CA LEU A 220 2.05 -17.33 -22.78
C LEU A 220 2.64 -18.66 -23.26
N ALA A 221 2.74 -18.85 -24.57
CA ALA A 221 3.40 -20.00 -25.15
C ALA A 221 4.91 -20.02 -24.82
N ASN A 222 5.52 -18.85 -24.78
CA ASN A 222 6.94 -18.70 -24.41
C ASN A 222 7.05 -18.27 -22.93
N GLN A 223 7.60 -19.19 -22.12
CA GLN A 223 7.83 -19.00 -20.69
C GLN A 223 9.31 -18.74 -20.33
N THR A 224 10.18 -18.45 -21.31
CA THR A 224 11.63 -18.31 -21.06
C THR A 224 11.97 -17.16 -20.10
N LYS A 225 11.12 -16.14 -20.03
CA LYS A 225 11.25 -15.03 -19.08
C LYS A 225 10.55 -15.31 -17.72
N ALA A 226 9.82 -16.43 -17.60
CA ALA A 226 9.16 -16.77 -16.35
C ALA A 226 10.19 -17.15 -15.29
N ARG A 227 9.99 -16.61 -14.09
CA ARG A 227 10.79 -17.00 -12.92
C ARG A 227 10.34 -18.38 -12.41
N ASP A 228 11.27 -19.13 -11.79
CA ASP A 228 10.94 -20.39 -11.16
C ASP A 228 9.77 -20.24 -10.18
N GLY A 229 8.79 -21.14 -10.30
CA GLY A 229 7.57 -21.10 -9.50
C GLY A 229 6.45 -20.22 -10.06
N PHE A 230 6.65 -19.54 -11.20
CA PHE A 230 5.66 -18.65 -11.84
C PHE A 230 5.36 -19.06 -13.27
N ILE A 231 4.21 -18.59 -13.76
CA ILE A 231 3.75 -18.68 -15.14
C ILE A 231 3.43 -17.28 -15.62
N LEU A 232 3.90 -16.91 -16.80
CA LEU A 232 3.54 -15.66 -17.46
C LEU A 232 2.20 -15.80 -18.16
N TYR A 233 1.30 -14.89 -17.86
CA TYR A 233 0.00 -14.77 -18.50
C TYR A 233 -0.11 -13.48 -19.29
N LYS A 234 -0.71 -13.56 -20.46
CA LYS A 234 -1.27 -12.42 -21.16
C LYS A 234 -2.65 -12.15 -20.56
N VAL A 235 -2.90 -10.89 -20.20
CA VAL A 235 -4.17 -10.42 -19.64
C VAL A 235 -4.70 -9.31 -20.54
N THR A 236 -5.93 -9.46 -21.01
CA THR A 236 -6.60 -8.49 -21.89
C THR A 236 -8.03 -8.25 -21.40
N PRO A 237 -8.56 -7.02 -21.44
CA PRO A 237 -9.97 -6.79 -21.16
C PRO A 237 -10.83 -7.51 -22.19
N GLU A 238 -11.95 -8.09 -21.75
CA GLU A 238 -12.88 -8.77 -22.66
C GLU A 238 -13.63 -7.82 -23.60
N LYS A 239 -13.72 -6.55 -23.21
CA LYS A 239 -14.35 -5.47 -23.98
C LYS A 239 -13.42 -4.25 -23.99
N GLU A 240 -13.58 -3.42 -24.99
CA GLU A 240 -12.90 -2.14 -25.08
C GLU A 240 -13.15 -1.29 -23.83
N LEU A 241 -12.09 -0.70 -23.31
CA LEU A 241 -12.16 0.22 -22.19
C LEU A 241 -12.66 1.58 -22.67
N ALA A 242 -13.55 2.19 -21.92
CA ALA A 242 -13.89 3.59 -22.12
C ALA A 242 -12.73 4.51 -21.66
N LYS A 243 -12.75 5.76 -22.09
CA LYS A 243 -11.87 6.79 -21.53
C LYS A 243 -12.05 6.84 -20.00
N GLY A 244 -10.93 6.77 -19.27
CA GLY A 244 -11.01 6.74 -17.80
C GLY A 244 -9.72 6.30 -17.12
N GLU A 245 -9.83 6.09 -15.81
CA GLU A 245 -8.74 5.72 -14.93
C GLU A 245 -8.91 4.27 -14.45
N TYR A 246 -7.87 3.50 -14.53
CA TYR A 246 -7.88 2.06 -14.28
C TYR A 246 -6.67 1.62 -13.47
N ALA A 247 -6.76 0.45 -12.87
CA ALA A 247 -5.59 -0.27 -12.36
C ALA A 247 -5.77 -1.78 -12.52
N LEU A 248 -4.70 -2.46 -12.90
CA LEU A 248 -4.57 -3.89 -12.70
C LEU A 248 -4.13 -4.13 -11.26
N VAL A 249 -4.87 -4.92 -10.52
CA VAL A 249 -4.65 -5.19 -9.09
C VAL A 249 -4.23 -6.63 -8.91
N LEU A 250 -3.08 -6.87 -8.28
CA LEU A 250 -2.62 -8.19 -7.92
C LEU A 250 -2.91 -8.46 -6.43
N TYR A 251 -3.50 -9.62 -6.16
CA TYR A 251 -3.77 -10.11 -4.80
C TYR A 251 -2.58 -10.94 -4.33
N THR A 252 -1.58 -10.31 -3.75
CA THR A 252 -0.32 -11.00 -3.38
C THR A 252 -0.44 -11.87 -2.14
N GLY A 253 -1.61 -11.92 -1.50
CA GLY A 253 -1.87 -12.76 -0.32
C GLY A 253 -1.19 -12.26 0.96
N GLU A 254 -0.43 -11.18 0.94
CA GLU A 254 0.11 -10.58 2.15
C GLU A 254 -1.00 -9.87 2.93
N LEU A 255 -1.30 -10.39 4.12
CA LEU A 255 -2.19 -9.74 5.06
C LEU A 255 -1.41 -8.68 5.84
N ARG A 256 -1.67 -7.42 5.58
CA ARG A 256 -1.24 -6.34 6.46
C ARG A 256 -2.34 -6.07 7.47
N VAL A 257 -2.06 -6.36 8.73
CA VAL A 257 -3.00 -6.11 9.82
C VAL A 257 -2.78 -4.67 10.31
N ALA A 258 -3.76 -3.81 10.07
CA ALA A 258 -3.80 -2.46 10.62
C ALA A 258 -5.00 -2.37 11.57
N GLY A 259 -4.77 -2.53 12.86
CA GLY A 259 -5.81 -2.48 13.89
C GLY A 259 -6.81 -3.64 13.80
N PHE A 260 -8.12 -3.34 13.92
CA PHE A 260 -9.19 -4.34 13.85
C PHE A 260 -9.48 -4.87 12.43
N PHE A 261 -8.82 -4.33 11.41
CA PHE A 261 -9.05 -4.70 10.02
C PHE A 261 -7.76 -5.25 9.42
N SER A 262 -7.77 -6.54 9.08
CA SER A 262 -6.73 -7.12 8.23
C SER A 262 -7.02 -6.70 6.78
N GLN A 263 -6.06 -6.06 6.13
CA GLN A 263 -6.13 -5.76 4.70
C GLN A 263 -5.06 -6.53 3.97
N ALA A 264 -5.46 -7.21 2.90
CA ALA A 264 -4.50 -7.73 1.93
C ALA A 264 -3.75 -6.54 1.31
N ALA A 265 -2.44 -6.56 1.35
CA ALA A 265 -1.62 -5.60 0.64
C ALA A 265 -1.66 -5.95 -0.84
N ASN A 266 -2.58 -5.32 -1.57
CA ASN A 266 -2.68 -5.48 -3.02
C ASN A 266 -1.78 -4.48 -3.72
N SER A 267 -1.10 -4.91 -4.77
CA SER A 267 -0.32 -4.03 -5.65
C SER A 267 -1.20 -3.51 -6.77
N TYR A 268 -1.24 -2.20 -6.95
CA TYR A 268 -2.06 -1.52 -7.96
C TYR A 268 -1.17 -0.96 -9.07
N PHE A 269 -1.38 -1.38 -10.30
CA PHE A 269 -0.66 -0.92 -11.49
C PHE A 269 -1.61 -0.02 -12.28
N ASP A 270 -1.52 1.29 -12.05
CA ASP A 270 -2.46 2.25 -12.58
C ASP A 270 -2.10 2.76 -13.97
N PHE A 271 -3.13 3.05 -14.76
CA PHE A 271 -3.03 3.65 -16.07
C PHE A 271 -4.32 4.39 -16.43
N GLY A 272 -4.23 5.31 -17.38
CA GLY A 272 -5.39 5.99 -17.93
C GLY A 272 -5.54 5.72 -19.42
N VAL A 273 -6.79 5.59 -19.87
CA VAL A 273 -7.18 5.50 -21.27
C VAL A 273 -7.66 6.88 -21.75
N ASP A 274 -7.09 7.40 -22.85
CA ASP A 274 -7.40 8.73 -23.42
C ASP A 274 -8.57 8.74 -24.40
#